data_782cf1bf0fa7020501fdf06dbeab0ac6
#
_entry.id   782cf1bf0fa7020501fdf06dbeab0ac6
#
_cell.length_a   1.000
_cell.length_b   1.000
_cell.length_c   1.000
_cell.angle_alpha   90.00
_cell.angle_beta   90.00
_cell.angle_gamma   90.00
#
_symmetry.space_group_name_H-M   'P 1'
#
loop_
_entity.id
_entity.type
_entity.pdbx_description
1 polymer ?
#
loop_
_entity_poly.entity_id
_entity_poly.type
_entity_poly.pdbx_seq_one_letter_code
_entity_poly.pdbx_strand_id
1 'polypeptide(L)'
;MKKAVCFFVLFMLNLASAQQINITPSIDVNQVENMISLKAFVLNNDEVIHDLNYLLIAIKKTESNNLSNNKQEGQFVIAASEKKNLSELRLNISKGDEIKSYLFIRDEINNKLIAKDSILIKYKEKDSEEEISSKTEAVFLKEDFVIKGLVIDQTKTKFGRDFFDNFYSAYNLMNEKYPFVTTITEVPSLGRTSIIQIEDRDKLLHSFRVEPKEEYIKMQVDYTLKLLNQYNNELNFISEQLSAP
;
A
#
# COMPACT_ATOMS: atom_id res chain seq x y z
N MET A 1 9.97 -1.58 -55.47
CA MET A 1 9.24 -0.63 -54.64
C MET A 1 8.36 -1.30 -53.54
N LYS A 2 7.57 -2.36 -53.84
CA LYS A 2 6.71 -3.01 -52.81
C LYS A 2 7.47 -3.65 -51.63
N LYS A 3 8.69 -4.19 -51.82
CA LYS A 3 9.51 -4.78 -50.76
C LYS A 3 10.16 -3.74 -49.82
N ALA A 4 10.46 -2.54 -50.31
CA ALA A 4 11.03 -1.45 -49.53
C ALA A 4 9.97 -0.79 -48.60
N VAL A 5 8.73 -0.70 -49.08
CA VAL A 5 7.60 -0.18 -48.27
C VAL A 5 7.26 -1.12 -47.12
N CYS A 6 7.30 -2.46 -47.34
CA CYS A 6 7.06 -3.44 -46.28
C CYS A 6 8.13 -3.40 -45.19
N PHE A 7 9.39 -3.16 -45.54
CA PHE A 7 10.48 -3.05 -44.56
C PHE A 7 10.39 -1.77 -43.74
N PHE A 8 9.94 -0.66 -44.33
CA PHE A 8 9.75 0.61 -43.65
C PHE A 8 8.57 0.56 -42.66
N VAL A 9 7.49 -0.14 -43.02
CA VAL A 9 6.33 -0.35 -42.11
C VAL A 9 6.71 -1.26 -40.94
N LEU A 10 7.55 -2.29 -41.16
CA LEU A 10 8.02 -3.18 -40.07
C LEU A 10 8.98 -2.47 -39.10
N PHE A 11 9.75 -1.49 -39.60
CA PHE A 11 10.66 -0.69 -38.76
C PHE A 11 9.92 0.32 -37.89
N MET A 12 8.79 0.86 -38.35
CA MET A 12 7.94 1.77 -37.55
C MET A 12 7.18 1.10 -36.39
N LEU A 13 6.99 -0.22 -36.46
CA LEU A 13 6.28 -0.98 -35.38
C LEU A 13 7.12 -1.19 -34.11
N ASN A 14 8.44 -0.92 -34.17
CA ASN A 14 9.31 -1.11 -32.99
C ASN A 14 9.49 0.14 -32.11
N LEU A 15 8.84 1.27 -32.43
CA LEU A 15 8.98 2.52 -31.68
C LEU A 15 7.91 2.73 -30.60
N ALA A 16 7.02 1.77 -30.36
CA ALA A 16 6.13 1.78 -29.20
C ALA A 16 6.89 1.28 -27.96
N SER A 17 7.96 1.97 -27.57
CA SER A 17 8.52 1.82 -26.22
C SER A 17 7.47 2.34 -25.26
N ALA A 18 6.85 1.45 -24.49
CA ALA A 18 6.04 1.86 -23.36
C ALA A 18 6.93 2.71 -22.45
N GLN A 19 6.66 4.01 -22.39
CA GLN A 19 7.42 4.96 -21.59
C GLN A 19 7.12 4.61 -20.14
N GLN A 20 8.07 3.93 -19.48
CA GLN A 20 7.95 3.57 -18.08
C GLN A 20 8.07 4.86 -17.26
N ILE A 21 7.03 5.19 -16.50
CA ILE A 21 7.01 6.37 -15.63
C ILE A 21 8.10 6.20 -14.57
N ASN A 22 9.02 7.17 -14.49
CA ASN A 22 10.18 7.12 -13.60
C ASN A 22 9.98 8.09 -12.42
N ILE A 23 9.27 7.62 -11.41
CA ILE A 23 8.93 8.37 -10.20
C ILE A 23 9.63 7.74 -8.99
N THR A 24 10.25 8.56 -8.16
CA THR A 24 10.91 8.13 -6.91
C THR A 24 10.17 8.71 -5.70
N PRO A 25 9.40 7.91 -4.97
CA PRO A 25 8.84 8.31 -3.67
C PRO A 25 9.90 8.25 -2.57
N SER A 26 9.72 9.05 -1.51
CA SER A 26 10.51 8.96 -0.29
C SER A 26 9.71 9.36 0.94
N ILE A 27 9.96 8.67 2.06
CA ILE A 27 9.43 9.01 3.38
C ILE A 27 10.58 9.55 4.21
N ASP A 28 10.50 10.84 4.54
CA ASP A 28 11.45 11.48 5.47
C ASP A 28 10.86 11.42 6.89
N VAL A 29 11.70 11.05 7.86
CA VAL A 29 11.29 10.91 9.25
C VAL A 29 12.02 11.93 10.10
N ASN A 30 11.26 12.64 10.92
CA ASN A 30 11.79 13.52 11.95
C ASN A 30 11.16 13.16 13.30
N GLN A 31 12.01 13.01 14.33
CA GLN A 31 11.55 12.74 15.68
C GLN A 31 11.88 13.92 16.58
N VAL A 32 10.87 14.36 17.33
CA VAL A 32 11.01 15.34 18.40
C VAL A 32 10.37 14.75 19.64
N GLU A 33 11.18 14.43 20.65
CA GLU A 33 10.72 13.73 21.86
C GLU A 33 9.97 12.43 21.52
N ASN A 34 8.73 12.32 21.96
CA ASN A 34 7.86 11.17 21.73
C ASN A 34 6.97 11.35 20.49
N MET A 35 7.24 12.32 19.63
CA MET A 35 6.47 12.57 18.43
C MET A 35 7.33 12.29 17.17
N ILE A 36 6.80 11.48 16.28
CA ILE A 36 7.38 11.21 14.96
C ILE A 36 6.54 11.92 13.91
N SER A 37 7.22 12.66 13.02
CA SER A 37 6.67 13.24 11.81
C SER A 37 7.17 12.46 10.61
N LEU A 38 6.25 11.93 9.81
CA LEU A 38 6.48 11.22 8.55
C LEU A 38 6.09 12.15 7.40
N LYS A 39 7.06 12.61 6.61
CA LYS A 39 6.81 13.47 5.46
C LYS A 39 6.97 12.66 4.18
N ALA A 40 5.91 12.62 3.37
CA ALA A 40 5.90 11.97 2.08
C ALA A 40 6.35 12.94 0.99
N PHE A 41 7.37 12.56 0.25
CA PHE A 41 7.87 13.28 -0.92
C PHE A 41 7.83 12.39 -2.16
N VAL A 42 7.83 13.03 -3.30
CA VAL A 42 7.98 12.38 -4.59
C VAL A 42 8.89 13.21 -5.48
N LEU A 43 9.75 12.54 -6.24
CA LEU A 43 10.61 13.14 -7.27
C LEU A 43 10.18 12.58 -8.64
N ASN A 44 9.87 13.46 -9.56
CA ASN A 44 9.69 13.11 -10.96
C ASN A 44 11.05 13.14 -11.66
N ASN A 45 11.53 11.98 -12.13
CA ASN A 45 12.78 11.89 -12.88
C ASN A 45 12.56 11.98 -14.39
N ASP A 46 11.30 12.15 -14.82
CA ASP A 46 10.97 12.31 -16.23
C ASP A 46 10.97 13.78 -16.67
N GLU A 47 11.04 13.99 -17.97
CA GLU A 47 10.92 15.30 -18.60
C GLU A 47 9.47 15.70 -18.93
N VAL A 48 8.49 14.89 -18.48
CA VAL A 48 7.06 15.11 -18.72
C VAL A 48 6.29 15.28 -17.41
N ILE A 49 5.13 15.93 -17.50
CA ILE A 49 4.22 16.12 -16.39
C ILE A 49 3.41 14.84 -16.17
N HIS A 50 3.21 14.45 -14.91
CA HIS A 50 2.37 13.31 -14.56
C HIS A 50 1.22 13.72 -13.65
N ASP A 51 0.06 13.09 -13.85
CA ASP A 51 -1.13 13.18 -12.99
C ASP A 51 -1.26 11.87 -12.23
N LEU A 52 -1.08 11.96 -10.90
CA LEU A 52 -0.85 10.81 -10.02
C LEU A 52 -1.70 10.92 -8.76
N ASN A 53 -1.88 9.81 -8.08
CA ASN A 53 -2.37 9.80 -6.71
C ASN A 53 -1.37 9.14 -5.76
N TYR A 54 -1.48 9.48 -4.47
CA TYR A 54 -0.67 8.88 -3.43
C TYR A 54 -1.52 8.32 -2.30
N LEU A 55 -0.95 7.33 -1.62
CA LEU A 55 -1.48 6.78 -0.39
C LEU A 55 -0.32 6.61 0.59
N LEU A 56 -0.32 7.41 1.67
CA LEU A 56 0.59 7.28 2.81
C LEU A 56 -0.15 6.57 3.94
N ILE A 57 0.39 5.44 4.41
CA ILE A 57 -0.15 4.67 5.53
C ILE A 57 0.93 4.52 6.59
N ALA A 58 0.57 4.76 7.84
CA ALA A 58 1.40 4.44 8.99
C ALA A 58 0.64 3.50 9.93
N ILE A 59 1.20 2.32 10.17
CA ILE A 59 0.68 1.29 11.06
C ILE A 59 1.54 1.29 12.31
N LYS A 60 0.95 1.63 13.44
CA LYS A 60 1.59 1.58 14.75
C LYS A 60 1.15 0.32 15.48
N LYS A 61 2.13 -0.46 15.95
CA LYS A 61 1.95 -1.57 16.86
C LYS A 61 2.52 -1.19 18.22
N THR A 62 1.70 -1.26 19.26
CA THR A 62 2.15 -1.01 20.63
C THR A 62 2.80 -2.24 21.26
N GLU A 63 3.51 -2.07 22.37
CA GLU A 63 4.07 -3.18 23.17
C GLU A 63 2.99 -4.20 23.57
N SER A 64 1.77 -3.76 23.83
CA SER A 64 0.60 -4.62 24.13
C SER A 64 -0.04 -5.28 22.89
N ASN A 65 0.64 -5.23 21.72
CA ASN A 65 0.16 -5.73 20.44
C ASN A 65 -1.11 -5.04 19.87
N ASN A 66 -1.52 -3.90 20.41
CA ASN A 66 -2.61 -3.13 19.81
C ASN A 66 -2.13 -2.49 18.50
N LEU A 67 -2.95 -2.61 17.46
CA LEU A 67 -2.68 -2.01 16.15
C LEU A 67 -3.54 -0.77 15.96
N SER A 68 -2.94 0.29 15.47
CA SER A 68 -3.63 1.47 14.97
C SER A 68 -3.06 1.86 13.61
N ASN A 69 -3.90 2.39 12.74
CA ASN A 69 -3.46 2.88 11.43
C ASN A 69 -3.85 4.35 11.25
N ASN A 70 -3.03 5.08 10.55
CA ASN A 70 -3.29 6.42 10.06
C ASN A 70 -3.02 6.42 8.58
N LYS A 71 -3.92 6.99 7.77
CA LYS A 71 -3.72 7.13 6.34
C LYS A 71 -3.96 8.55 5.86
N GLN A 72 -3.25 8.94 4.82
CA GLN A 72 -3.50 10.12 4.03
C GLN A 72 -3.40 9.75 2.56
N GLU A 73 -4.31 10.25 1.77
CA GLU A 73 -4.37 10.02 0.34
C GLU A 73 -4.77 11.29 -0.38
N GLY A 74 -4.39 11.42 -1.65
CA GLY A 74 -4.74 12.58 -2.46
C GLY A 74 -4.22 12.45 -3.88
N GLN A 75 -4.76 13.30 -4.74
CA GLN A 75 -4.35 13.47 -6.13
C GLN A 75 -3.36 14.63 -6.23
N PHE A 76 -2.43 14.53 -7.15
CA PHE A 76 -1.46 15.58 -7.40
C PHE A 76 -0.92 15.54 -8.83
N VAL A 77 -0.59 16.71 -9.34
CA VAL A 77 0.17 16.86 -10.57
C VAL A 77 1.61 17.19 -10.21
N ILE A 78 2.56 16.57 -10.89
CA ILE A 78 3.99 16.82 -10.70
C ILE A 78 4.64 17.18 -12.03
N ALA A 79 5.35 18.32 -12.04
CA ALA A 79 6.06 18.78 -13.23
C ALA A 79 7.33 17.96 -13.49
N ALA A 80 7.91 18.14 -14.68
CA ALA A 80 9.18 17.53 -15.05
C ALA A 80 10.27 17.91 -14.05
N SER A 81 11.05 16.94 -13.59
CA SER A 81 12.18 17.10 -12.65
C SER A 81 11.79 17.77 -11.30
N GLU A 82 10.50 17.83 -10.97
CA GLU A 82 10.01 18.43 -9.71
C GLU A 82 10.16 17.44 -8.54
N LYS A 83 10.60 17.97 -7.38
CA LYS A 83 10.43 17.30 -6.07
C LYS A 83 9.26 17.95 -5.34
N LYS A 84 8.25 17.16 -4.97
CA LYS A 84 7.02 17.63 -4.35
C LYS A 84 6.79 16.99 -3.00
N ASN A 85 6.37 17.81 -2.01
CA ASN A 85 5.85 17.32 -0.73
C ASN A 85 4.37 16.99 -0.92
N LEU A 86 3.97 15.78 -0.53
CA LEU A 86 2.59 15.29 -0.68
C LEU A 86 1.79 15.47 0.61
N SER A 87 2.37 15.04 1.74
CA SER A 87 1.67 15.08 3.04
C SER A 87 2.62 14.88 4.22
N GLU A 88 2.11 15.13 5.42
CA GLU A 88 2.79 14.89 6.70
C GLU A 88 1.85 14.20 7.68
N LEU A 89 2.27 13.04 8.23
CA LEU A 89 1.61 12.36 9.33
C LEU A 89 2.40 12.54 10.62
N ARG A 90 1.73 12.84 11.73
CA ARG A 90 2.33 12.93 13.06
C ARG A 90 1.77 11.87 13.97
N LEU A 91 2.65 11.16 14.66
CA LEU A 91 2.32 10.01 15.50
C LEU A 91 3.11 10.08 16.80
N ASN A 92 2.45 9.76 17.91
CA ASN A 92 3.16 9.55 19.16
C ASN A 92 3.78 8.16 19.17
N ILE A 93 5.03 8.06 19.63
CA ILE A 93 5.75 6.81 19.84
C ILE A 93 6.16 6.68 21.30
N SER A 94 5.98 5.49 21.87
CA SER A 94 6.38 5.13 23.23
C SER A 94 7.30 3.93 23.22
N LYS A 95 7.90 3.64 24.37
CA LYS A 95 8.74 2.44 24.55
C LYS A 95 7.99 1.18 24.11
N GLY A 96 8.68 0.32 23.34
CA GLY A 96 8.11 -0.92 22.81
C GLY A 96 7.20 -0.76 21.59
N ASP A 97 6.93 0.49 21.15
CA ASP A 97 6.15 0.72 19.94
C ASP A 97 6.99 0.47 18.68
N GLU A 98 6.29 -0.03 17.65
CA GLU A 98 6.82 -0.19 16.29
C GLU A 98 5.89 0.53 15.32
N ILE A 99 6.44 1.35 14.41
CA ILE A 99 5.68 2.02 13.34
C ILE A 99 6.22 1.55 12.01
N LYS A 100 5.33 1.03 11.14
CA LYS A 100 5.59 0.74 9.73
C LYS A 100 4.87 1.76 8.88
N SER A 101 5.58 2.46 8.02
CA SER A 101 4.96 3.39 7.08
C SER A 101 5.24 3.01 5.65
N TYR A 102 4.24 3.21 4.79
CA TYR A 102 4.27 2.91 3.37
C TYR A 102 3.75 4.10 2.58
N LEU A 103 4.45 4.44 1.51
CA LEU A 103 4.03 5.43 0.53
C LEU A 103 3.87 4.73 -0.83
N PHE A 104 2.66 4.77 -1.36
CA PHE A 104 2.34 4.26 -2.69
C PHE A 104 2.05 5.42 -3.62
N ILE A 105 2.63 5.40 -4.82
CA ILE A 105 2.33 6.32 -5.92
C ILE A 105 1.67 5.52 -7.03
N ARG A 106 0.52 6.01 -7.52
CA ARG A 106 -0.29 5.35 -8.52
C ARG A 106 -0.64 6.31 -9.65
N ASP A 107 -0.87 5.77 -10.82
CA ASP A 107 -1.47 6.48 -11.95
C ASP A 107 -2.91 6.91 -11.61
N GLU A 108 -3.26 8.16 -11.90
CA GLU A 108 -4.58 8.69 -11.53
C GLU A 108 -5.73 8.07 -12.34
N ILE A 109 -5.48 7.69 -13.59
CA ILE A 109 -6.52 7.22 -14.51
C ILE A 109 -6.87 5.75 -14.22
N ASN A 110 -5.83 4.89 -14.15
CA ASN A 110 -6.02 3.44 -14.07
C ASN A 110 -5.71 2.88 -12.68
N ASN A 111 -5.31 3.74 -11.73
CA ASN A 111 -4.93 3.41 -10.35
C ASN A 111 -3.77 2.38 -10.24
N LYS A 112 -3.00 2.20 -11.32
CA LYS A 112 -1.88 1.28 -11.37
C LYS A 112 -0.74 1.76 -10.48
N LEU A 113 -0.18 0.86 -9.67
CA LEU A 113 1.00 1.17 -8.85
C LEU A 113 2.21 1.45 -9.73
N ILE A 114 2.78 2.66 -9.60
CA ILE A 114 3.97 3.12 -10.30
C ILE A 114 5.22 2.92 -9.44
N ALA A 115 5.16 3.38 -8.19
CA ALA A 115 6.30 3.33 -7.28
C ALA A 115 5.85 3.24 -5.82
N LYS A 116 6.74 2.77 -4.94
CA LYS A 116 6.51 2.70 -3.50
C LYS A 116 7.77 3.00 -2.72
N ASP A 117 7.60 3.49 -1.49
CA ASP A 117 8.66 3.57 -0.46
C ASP A 117 8.11 3.07 0.88
N SER A 118 8.99 2.60 1.76
CA SER A 118 8.58 2.13 3.08
C SER A 118 9.66 2.34 4.12
N ILE A 119 9.24 2.50 5.39
CA ILE A 119 10.15 2.64 6.51
C ILE A 119 9.60 1.94 7.76
N LEU A 120 10.50 1.29 8.50
CA LEU A 120 10.23 0.72 9.81
C LEU A 120 10.93 1.57 10.88
N ILE A 121 10.18 1.94 11.89
CA ILE A 121 10.64 2.73 13.03
C ILE A 121 10.40 1.91 14.30
N LYS A 122 11.47 1.63 15.04
CA LYS A 122 11.40 0.93 16.33
C LYS A 122 11.92 1.86 17.41
N TYR A 123 11.17 1.94 18.53
CA TYR A 123 11.66 2.63 19.71
C TYR A 123 12.81 1.81 20.31
N LYS A 124 14.02 2.38 20.38
CA LYS A 124 15.14 1.82 21.15
C LYS A 124 15.40 2.70 22.35
N GLU A 125 15.44 2.10 23.53
CA GLU A 125 16.07 2.71 24.68
C GLU A 125 17.59 2.64 24.47
N LYS A 126 18.29 3.74 24.69
CA LYS A 126 19.74 3.71 24.75
C LYS A 126 20.11 3.01 26.06
N ASP A 127 20.67 1.80 25.99
CA ASP A 127 21.30 1.19 27.16
C ASP A 127 22.35 2.14 27.71
N SER A 128 22.15 2.49 28.98
CA SER A 128 22.87 3.44 29.78
C SER A 128 24.36 3.09 29.93
N GLU A 129 25.23 4.02 29.69
CA GLU A 129 26.22 4.63 30.59
C GLU A 129 27.12 5.52 29.75
N GLU A 130 26.82 6.78 29.70
CA GLU A 130 27.63 7.96 29.76
C GLU A 130 26.91 9.17 29.15
N GLU A 131 26.72 10.18 30.02
CA GLU A 131 26.38 11.57 29.78
C GLU A 131 24.95 11.95 29.30
N ILE A 132 24.33 12.64 30.22
CA ILE A 132 23.18 13.54 30.17
C ILE A 132 23.00 14.22 28.81
N SER A 133 22.29 13.55 27.91
CA SER A 133 21.52 14.18 26.83
C SER A 133 20.42 13.22 26.42
N SER A 134 19.20 13.49 26.88
CA SER A 134 18.00 12.72 26.58
C SER A 134 17.61 12.85 25.09
N LYS A 135 18.32 12.18 24.20
CA LYS A 135 17.90 11.96 22.83
C LYS A 135 17.55 10.50 22.67
N THR A 136 16.28 10.19 22.76
CA THR A 136 15.71 8.93 22.33
C THR A 136 15.87 8.87 20.80
N GLU A 137 16.71 7.99 20.31
CA GLU A 137 16.89 7.79 18.86
C GLU A 137 16.07 6.61 18.41
N ALA A 138 15.11 6.84 17.51
CA ALA A 138 14.46 5.76 16.78
C ALA A 138 15.44 5.23 15.71
N VAL A 139 15.51 3.90 15.58
CA VAL A 139 16.30 3.29 14.50
C VAL A 139 15.45 3.24 13.25
N PHE A 140 15.93 3.89 12.20
CA PHE A 140 15.28 3.94 10.90
C PHE A 140 15.90 2.88 10.00
N LEU A 141 15.11 1.91 9.57
CA LEU A 141 15.54 0.87 8.65
C LEU A 141 14.80 1.05 7.32
N LYS A 142 15.53 1.40 6.27
CA LYS A 142 15.06 1.19 4.90
C LYS A 142 15.35 -0.27 4.53
N GLU A 143 14.34 -1.08 4.54
CA GLU A 143 14.43 -2.46 4.09
C GLU A 143 13.47 -2.66 2.93
N ASP A 144 13.85 -3.51 1.97
CA ASP A 144 12.91 -4.07 0.98
C ASP A 144 11.95 -5.03 1.70
N PHE A 145 10.99 -4.44 2.42
CA PHE A 145 10.01 -5.23 3.15
C PHE A 145 9.02 -5.89 2.18
N VAL A 146 8.93 -7.19 2.27
CA VAL A 146 7.72 -7.89 1.84
C VAL A 146 6.62 -7.45 2.80
N ILE A 147 5.69 -6.65 2.30
CA ILE A 147 4.54 -6.16 3.07
C ILE A 147 3.68 -7.37 3.37
N LYS A 148 3.73 -7.86 4.63
CA LYS A 148 2.87 -8.96 5.06
C LYS A 148 1.69 -8.43 5.85
N GLY A 149 0.49 -8.83 5.46
CA GLY A 149 -0.72 -8.60 6.23
C GLY A 149 -1.27 -7.18 6.16
N LEU A 150 -0.89 -6.36 5.20
CA LEU A 150 -1.48 -5.03 5.04
C LEU A 150 -2.86 -5.16 4.41
N VAL A 151 -3.87 -4.65 5.12
CA VAL A 151 -5.24 -4.51 4.63
C VAL A 151 -5.59 -3.03 4.57
N ILE A 152 -6.06 -2.58 3.42
CA ILE A 152 -6.45 -1.18 3.18
C ILE A 152 -7.97 -1.10 3.12
N ASP A 153 -8.56 -0.27 4.00
CA ASP A 153 -9.99 0.03 4.00
C ASP A 153 -10.30 1.22 3.11
N GLN A 154 -11.14 1.00 2.10
CA GLN A 154 -11.75 2.02 1.24
C GLN A 154 -13.28 1.87 1.20
N THR A 155 -13.86 1.33 2.28
CA THR A 155 -15.32 1.27 2.44
C THR A 155 -15.91 2.65 2.73
N LYS A 156 -17.16 2.86 2.34
CA LYS A 156 -17.84 4.17 2.42
C LYS A 156 -19.14 4.12 3.21
N THR A 157 -19.88 3.01 3.11
CA THR A 157 -21.17 2.85 3.80
C THR A 157 -20.99 2.12 5.13
N LYS A 158 -22.04 2.16 5.96
CA LYS A 158 -22.07 1.37 7.19
C LYS A 158 -21.88 -0.13 6.92
N PHE A 159 -22.60 -0.67 5.94
CA PHE A 159 -22.54 -2.11 5.65
C PHE A 159 -21.20 -2.54 5.04
N GLY A 160 -20.58 -1.67 4.22
CA GLY A 160 -19.22 -1.90 3.76
C GLY A 160 -18.23 -1.95 4.93
N ARG A 161 -18.38 -1.04 5.89
CA ARG A 161 -17.56 -1.02 7.10
C ARG A 161 -17.81 -2.24 7.99
N ASP A 162 -19.07 -2.65 8.17
CA ASP A 162 -19.41 -3.86 8.91
C ASP A 162 -18.72 -5.10 8.29
N PHE A 163 -18.65 -5.19 6.95
CA PHE A 163 -17.87 -6.24 6.29
C PHE A 163 -16.38 -6.10 6.60
N PHE A 164 -15.80 -4.91 6.44
CA PHE A 164 -14.40 -4.67 6.71
C PHE A 164 -14.01 -5.04 8.14
N ASP A 165 -14.77 -4.61 9.13
CA ASP A 165 -14.49 -4.88 10.55
C ASP A 165 -14.52 -6.38 10.86
N ASN A 166 -15.52 -7.12 10.34
CA ASN A 166 -15.60 -8.57 10.47
C ASN A 166 -14.44 -9.28 9.78
N PHE A 167 -14.11 -8.87 8.54
CA PHE A 167 -12.98 -9.40 7.79
C PHE A 167 -11.65 -9.14 8.52
N TYR A 168 -11.41 -7.90 8.93
CA TYR A 168 -10.17 -7.51 9.59
C TYR A 168 -9.97 -8.23 10.92
N SER A 169 -11.06 -8.40 11.70
CA SER A 169 -11.04 -9.18 12.93
C SER A 169 -10.66 -10.65 12.67
N ALA A 170 -11.30 -11.29 11.71
CA ALA A 170 -11.01 -12.68 11.35
C ALA A 170 -9.60 -12.84 10.76
N TYR A 171 -9.17 -11.91 9.89
CA TYR A 171 -7.84 -11.90 9.32
C TYR A 171 -6.75 -11.74 10.38
N ASN A 172 -6.97 -10.91 11.41
CA ASN A 172 -6.00 -10.70 12.50
C ASN A 172 -5.82 -11.92 13.39
N LEU A 173 -6.81 -12.81 13.47
CA LEU A 173 -6.69 -14.08 14.18
C LEU A 173 -5.86 -15.14 13.44
N MET A 174 -5.58 -14.94 12.16
CA MET A 174 -4.74 -15.86 11.39
C MET A 174 -3.28 -15.80 11.86
N ASN A 175 -2.65 -16.96 12.03
CA ASN A 175 -1.25 -17.06 12.44
C ASN A 175 -0.28 -16.50 11.41
N GLU A 176 -0.58 -16.70 10.12
CA GLU A 176 0.25 -16.22 9.02
C GLU A 176 -0.46 -15.12 8.25
N LYS A 177 0.28 -14.06 7.94
CA LYS A 177 -0.19 -12.94 7.14
C LYS A 177 0.32 -13.08 5.71
N TYR A 178 -0.55 -12.76 4.76
CA TYR A 178 -0.20 -12.85 3.34
C TYR A 178 0.88 -11.83 2.95
N PRO A 179 1.79 -12.18 2.00
CA PRO A 179 2.89 -11.32 1.56
C PRO A 179 2.44 -10.29 0.49
N PHE A 180 1.17 -9.91 0.50
CA PHE A 180 0.59 -8.95 -0.43
C PHE A 180 -0.35 -7.98 0.28
N VAL A 181 -0.71 -6.88 -0.42
CA VAL A 181 -1.60 -5.85 0.08
C VAL A 181 -3.03 -6.20 -0.32
N THR A 182 -3.91 -6.40 0.66
CA THR A 182 -5.34 -6.60 0.41
C THR A 182 -6.06 -5.26 0.48
N THR A 183 -6.58 -4.75 -0.64
CA THR A 183 -7.41 -3.54 -0.67
C THR A 183 -8.88 -3.93 -0.72
N ILE A 184 -9.68 -3.38 0.19
CA ILE A 184 -11.14 -3.57 0.24
C ILE A 184 -11.80 -2.26 -0.16
N THR A 185 -12.27 -2.19 -1.39
CA THR A 185 -12.88 -1.01 -2.00
C THR A 185 -14.38 -1.15 -2.09
N GLU A 186 -15.12 -0.11 -1.72
CA GLU A 186 -16.56 -0.03 -1.94
C GLU A 186 -16.88 0.93 -3.08
N VAL A 187 -17.49 0.41 -4.15
CA VAL A 187 -17.89 1.18 -5.32
C VAL A 187 -19.42 1.27 -5.43
N PRO A 188 -19.97 2.40 -5.89
CA PRO A 188 -21.40 2.53 -6.14
C PRO A 188 -21.88 1.53 -7.18
N SER A 189 -23.09 0.99 -7.00
CA SER A 189 -23.78 0.17 -7.98
C SER A 189 -25.12 0.80 -8.38
N LEU A 190 -25.79 0.22 -9.37
CA LEU A 190 -27.09 0.69 -9.81
C LEU A 190 -28.12 0.64 -8.67
N GLY A 191 -28.83 1.74 -8.47
CA GLY A 191 -29.80 1.92 -7.39
C GLY A 191 -29.13 2.41 -6.10
N ARG A 192 -29.60 1.93 -4.94
CA ARG A 192 -29.09 2.31 -3.61
C ARG A 192 -28.17 1.22 -3.03
N THR A 193 -27.50 0.46 -3.89
CA THR A 193 -26.60 -0.63 -3.49
C THR A 193 -25.18 -0.29 -3.83
N SER A 194 -24.24 -0.97 -3.18
CA SER A 194 -22.80 -0.91 -3.44
C SER A 194 -22.24 -2.31 -3.66
N ILE A 195 -21.05 -2.34 -4.25
CA ILE A 195 -20.27 -3.55 -4.47
C ILE A 195 -18.99 -3.42 -3.69
N ILE A 196 -18.63 -4.43 -2.92
CA ILE A 196 -17.29 -4.58 -2.33
C ILE A 196 -16.41 -5.29 -3.35
N GLN A 197 -15.22 -4.76 -3.54
CA GLN A 197 -14.14 -5.32 -4.35
C GLN A 197 -12.95 -5.60 -3.44
N ILE A 198 -12.38 -6.78 -3.54
CA ILE A 198 -11.18 -7.21 -2.83
C ILE A 198 -10.09 -7.39 -3.87
N GLU A 199 -8.99 -6.66 -3.71
CA GLU A 199 -7.93 -6.53 -4.70
C GLU A 199 -6.55 -6.72 -4.06
N ASP A 200 -5.62 -7.35 -4.81
CA ASP A 200 -4.18 -7.20 -4.59
C ASP A 200 -3.62 -6.36 -5.73
N ARG A 201 -3.16 -5.14 -5.41
CA ARG A 201 -2.74 -4.14 -6.41
C ARG A 201 -3.87 -3.89 -7.42
N ASP A 202 -3.68 -4.30 -8.68
CA ASP A 202 -4.64 -4.12 -9.79
C ASP A 202 -5.42 -5.41 -10.10
N LYS A 203 -5.16 -6.50 -9.34
CA LYS A 203 -5.83 -7.79 -9.56
C LYS A 203 -7.06 -7.89 -8.67
N LEU A 204 -8.24 -7.87 -9.29
CA LEU A 204 -9.49 -8.16 -8.60
C LEU A 204 -9.52 -9.65 -8.22
N LEU A 205 -9.61 -9.95 -6.93
CA LEU A 205 -9.66 -11.29 -6.37
C LEU A 205 -11.08 -11.73 -6.09
N HIS A 206 -11.93 -10.80 -5.61
CA HIS A 206 -13.34 -11.07 -5.32
C HIS A 206 -14.17 -9.81 -5.44
N SER A 207 -15.44 -9.96 -5.81
CA SER A 207 -16.41 -8.87 -5.73
C SER A 207 -17.80 -9.41 -5.42
N PHE A 208 -18.56 -8.66 -4.61
CA PHE A 208 -19.93 -9.02 -4.26
C PHE A 208 -20.75 -7.78 -3.95
N ARG A 209 -22.07 -7.89 -4.10
CA ARG A 209 -23.01 -6.83 -3.74
C ARG A 209 -23.20 -6.81 -2.23
N VAL A 210 -23.20 -5.63 -1.63
CA VAL A 210 -23.44 -5.46 -0.20
C VAL A 210 -24.92 -5.75 0.12
N GLU A 211 -25.15 -6.60 1.12
CA GLU A 211 -26.47 -6.87 1.69
C GLU A 211 -26.45 -6.61 3.20
N PRO A 212 -27.52 -5.98 3.77
CA PRO A 212 -27.57 -5.60 5.17
C PRO A 212 -27.98 -6.78 6.08
N LYS A 213 -27.42 -7.97 5.84
CA LYS A 213 -27.67 -9.18 6.62
C LYS A 213 -26.36 -9.66 7.24
N GLU A 214 -26.33 -9.80 8.55
CA GLU A 214 -25.13 -10.21 9.29
C GLU A 214 -24.61 -11.58 8.82
N GLU A 215 -25.50 -12.55 8.62
CA GLU A 215 -25.14 -13.88 8.14
C GLU A 215 -24.49 -13.85 6.75
N TYR A 216 -25.02 -12.97 5.86
CA TYR A 216 -24.44 -12.78 4.53
C TYR A 216 -23.05 -12.14 4.61
N ILE A 217 -22.86 -11.13 5.49
CA ILE A 217 -21.56 -10.51 5.71
C ILE A 217 -20.56 -11.54 6.20
N LYS A 218 -20.88 -12.35 7.19
CA LYS A 218 -20.03 -13.44 7.71
C LYS A 218 -19.67 -14.45 6.60
N MET A 219 -20.65 -14.87 5.81
CA MET A 219 -20.42 -15.78 4.68
C MET A 219 -19.42 -15.18 3.67
N GLN A 220 -19.55 -13.89 3.34
CA GLN A 220 -18.64 -13.20 2.43
C GLN A 220 -17.23 -13.06 3.03
N VAL A 221 -17.11 -12.84 4.34
CA VAL A 221 -15.81 -12.83 5.04
C VAL A 221 -15.12 -14.18 4.93
N ASP A 222 -15.80 -15.27 5.26
CA ASP A 222 -15.24 -16.63 5.18
C ASP A 222 -14.83 -16.99 3.76
N TYR A 223 -15.65 -16.64 2.79
CA TYR A 223 -15.36 -16.89 1.38
C TYR A 223 -14.15 -16.07 0.91
N THR A 224 -14.07 -14.80 1.28
CA THR A 224 -12.93 -13.93 0.96
C THR A 224 -11.64 -14.49 1.54
N LEU A 225 -11.62 -14.89 2.81
CA LEU A 225 -10.43 -15.48 3.43
C LEU A 225 -9.97 -16.77 2.72
N LYS A 226 -10.91 -17.62 2.27
CA LYS A 226 -10.57 -18.81 1.48
C LYS A 226 -9.93 -18.44 0.14
N LEU A 227 -10.48 -17.47 -0.57
CA LEU A 227 -9.92 -17.01 -1.85
C LEU A 227 -8.53 -16.40 -1.68
N LEU A 228 -8.32 -15.58 -0.64
CA LEU A 228 -7.01 -15.01 -0.36
C LEU A 228 -5.97 -16.09 -0.02
N ASN A 229 -6.38 -17.13 0.69
CA ASN A 229 -5.50 -18.28 0.97
C ASN A 229 -5.14 -19.06 -0.31
N GLN A 230 -6.11 -19.31 -1.20
CA GLN A 230 -5.84 -19.93 -2.49
C GLN A 230 -4.88 -19.09 -3.32
N TYR A 231 -5.12 -17.78 -3.40
CA TYR A 231 -4.25 -16.86 -4.10
C TYR A 231 -2.83 -16.83 -3.53
N ASN A 232 -2.68 -16.85 -2.21
CA ASN A 232 -1.36 -16.95 -1.56
C ASN A 232 -0.63 -18.24 -1.96
N ASN A 233 -1.32 -19.36 -2.00
CA ASN A 233 -0.72 -20.64 -2.40
C ASN A 233 -0.29 -20.64 -3.88
N GLU A 234 -1.07 -20.01 -4.77
CA GLU A 234 -0.68 -19.81 -6.17
C GLU A 234 0.59 -18.97 -6.29
N LEU A 235 0.69 -17.87 -5.55
CA LEU A 235 1.88 -17.01 -5.55
C LEU A 235 3.12 -17.76 -5.04
N ASN A 236 3.00 -18.54 -3.98
CA ASN A 236 4.09 -19.33 -3.44
C ASN A 236 4.56 -20.40 -4.46
N PHE A 237 3.64 -21.10 -5.10
CA PHE A 237 3.96 -22.07 -6.14
C PHE A 237 4.72 -21.45 -7.33
N ILE A 238 4.27 -20.26 -7.80
CA ILE A 238 4.95 -19.54 -8.88
C ILE A 238 6.36 -19.11 -8.44
N SER A 239 6.51 -18.62 -7.21
CA SER A 239 7.81 -18.17 -6.70
C SER A 239 8.82 -19.33 -6.55
N GLU A 240 8.37 -20.50 -6.14
CA GLU A 240 9.18 -21.73 -6.07
C GLU A 240 9.66 -22.19 -7.45
N GLN A 241 8.78 -22.14 -8.46
CA GLN A 241 9.17 -22.52 -9.83
C GLN A 241 10.15 -21.54 -10.48
N LEU A 242 10.08 -20.24 -10.14
CA LEU A 242 10.99 -19.23 -10.66
C LEU A 242 12.34 -19.21 -9.93
N SER A 243 12.42 -19.79 -8.74
CA SER A 243 13.65 -19.89 -7.94
C SER A 243 14.35 -21.25 -8.07
N ALA A 244 13.79 -22.20 -8.81
CA ALA A 244 14.44 -23.46 -9.14
C ALA A 244 15.58 -23.21 -10.16
N PRO A 245 16.82 -23.72 -9.89
CA PRO A 245 18.01 -23.47 -10.72
C PRO A 245 17.93 -24.11 -12.11
#